data_9f7587649e9f263c9610ee36ee906424
#
_entry.id   9f7587649e9f263c9610ee36ee906424
#
_cell.length_a   1.000
_cell.length_b   1.000
_cell.length_c   1.000
_cell.angle_alpha   90.00
_cell.angle_beta   90.00
_cell.angle_gamma   90.00
#
_symmetry.space_group_name_H-M   'P 1'
#
loop_
_entity.id
_entity.type
_entity.pdbx_description
1 polymer ?
#
loop_
_entity_poly.entity_id
_entity_poly.type
_entity_poly.pdbx_seq_one_letter_code
_entity_poly.pdbx_strand_id
1 'polypeptide(L)'
;MEERMDRRIAQLALDRFRVDGFVGTSIADLAGALGVSKAAIYYHYRSKDTLLHRLIDPLLDAIDAGIGDHTTPAPTPRQLLSAYLTVLLTHRDVVPLIATDVAVLNHPSIGPRLRAQNQQLRTLLTGPDASVAARLRAEAALGAIWRPLIAEPPLDLTDRAHQHTLVDAAVAALRPSRSSPDRRLVAAAQSARTPSGRR
;
A
#
# COMPACT_ATOMS: atom_id res chain seq x y z
N MET A 1 11.37 -32.07 2.02
CA MET A 1 10.15 -32.43 1.23
C MET A 1 8.97 -31.55 1.67
N GLU A 2 8.78 -31.34 2.96
CA GLU A 2 7.73 -30.54 3.58
C GLU A 2 7.73 -29.07 3.14
N GLU A 3 8.88 -28.39 3.22
CA GLU A 3 9.04 -26.99 2.77
C GLU A 3 8.73 -26.79 1.27
N ARG A 4 8.96 -27.83 0.44
CA ARG A 4 8.61 -27.78 -0.98
C ARG A 4 7.09 -27.84 -1.20
N MET A 5 6.37 -28.62 -0.38
CA MET A 5 4.92 -28.73 -0.47
C MET A 5 4.26 -27.44 0.05
N ASP A 6 4.73 -26.90 1.17
CA ASP A 6 4.29 -25.60 1.71
C ASP A 6 4.35 -24.50 0.65
N ARG A 7 5.50 -24.34 -0.01
CA ARG A 7 5.66 -23.35 -1.09
C ARG A 7 4.72 -23.59 -2.27
N ARG A 8 4.48 -24.86 -2.66
CA ARG A 8 3.56 -25.20 -3.77
C ARG A 8 2.12 -24.85 -3.43
N ILE A 9 1.69 -25.13 -2.19
CA ILE A 9 0.35 -24.77 -1.71
C ILE A 9 0.19 -23.24 -1.71
N ALA A 10 1.15 -22.51 -1.14
CA ALA A 10 1.13 -21.06 -1.06
C ALA A 10 1.09 -20.41 -2.46
N GLN A 11 1.92 -20.86 -3.39
CA GLN A 11 1.93 -20.34 -4.76
C GLN A 11 0.61 -20.60 -5.48
N LEU A 12 0.09 -21.83 -5.44
CA LEU A 12 -1.21 -22.13 -6.06
C LEU A 12 -2.34 -21.32 -5.43
N ALA A 13 -2.32 -21.15 -4.11
CA ALA A 13 -3.33 -20.34 -3.42
C ALA A 13 -3.29 -18.89 -3.87
N LEU A 14 -2.09 -18.30 -3.98
CA LEU A 14 -1.94 -16.94 -4.49
C LEU A 14 -2.53 -16.79 -5.90
N ASP A 15 -2.20 -17.72 -6.79
CA ASP A 15 -2.68 -17.70 -8.17
C ASP A 15 -4.22 -17.82 -8.22
N ARG A 16 -4.80 -18.70 -7.40
CA ARG A 16 -6.25 -18.88 -7.31
C ARG A 16 -6.95 -17.69 -6.65
N PHE A 17 -6.40 -17.15 -5.57
CA PHE A 17 -6.97 -15.95 -4.93
C PHE A 17 -6.97 -14.74 -5.86
N ARG A 18 -5.97 -14.62 -6.75
CA ARG A 18 -5.92 -13.53 -7.74
C ARG A 18 -6.95 -13.68 -8.85
N VAL A 19 -7.28 -14.90 -9.26
CA VAL A 19 -8.20 -15.17 -10.38
C VAL A 19 -9.63 -15.32 -9.89
N ASP A 20 -9.85 -16.16 -8.87
CA ASP A 20 -11.17 -16.55 -8.40
C ASP A 20 -11.64 -15.74 -7.17
N GLY A 21 -10.72 -14.92 -6.62
CA GLY A 21 -10.90 -14.20 -5.37
C GLY A 21 -10.68 -15.08 -4.12
N PHE A 22 -10.40 -14.43 -2.99
CA PHE A 22 -10.25 -15.15 -1.73
C PHE A 22 -11.49 -15.95 -1.36
N VAL A 23 -12.68 -15.36 -1.46
CA VAL A 23 -13.94 -16.05 -1.13
C VAL A 23 -14.24 -17.18 -2.12
N GLY A 24 -14.00 -16.96 -3.41
CA GLY A 24 -14.27 -17.91 -4.48
C GLY A 24 -13.40 -19.17 -4.47
N THR A 25 -12.26 -19.14 -3.80
CA THR A 25 -11.33 -20.28 -3.72
C THR A 25 -11.59 -21.11 -2.47
N SER A 26 -11.66 -22.44 -2.60
CA SER A 26 -11.79 -23.38 -1.47
C SER A 26 -10.53 -24.23 -1.28
N ILE A 27 -10.35 -24.78 -0.07
CA ILE A 27 -9.30 -25.78 0.21
C ILE A 27 -9.48 -27.04 -0.66
N ALA A 28 -10.72 -27.36 -1.05
CA ALA A 28 -11.00 -28.48 -1.93
C ALA A 28 -10.44 -28.24 -3.34
N ASP A 29 -10.59 -27.03 -3.86
CA ASP A 29 -10.09 -26.65 -5.20
C ASP A 29 -8.56 -26.70 -5.22
N LEU A 30 -7.90 -26.21 -4.16
CA LEU A 30 -6.45 -26.27 -4.00
C LEU A 30 -5.96 -27.73 -3.91
N ALA A 31 -6.63 -28.57 -3.14
CA ALA A 31 -6.29 -29.99 -3.00
C ALA A 31 -6.44 -30.74 -4.34
N GLY A 32 -7.56 -30.53 -5.04
CA GLY A 32 -7.79 -31.11 -6.37
C GLY A 32 -6.72 -30.68 -7.38
N ALA A 33 -6.40 -29.40 -7.45
CA ALA A 33 -5.39 -28.87 -8.37
C ALA A 33 -3.97 -29.38 -8.09
N LEU A 34 -3.64 -29.67 -6.82
CA LEU A 34 -2.33 -30.23 -6.42
C LEU A 34 -2.28 -31.76 -6.52
N GLY A 35 -3.42 -32.44 -6.71
CA GLY A 35 -3.50 -33.91 -6.68
C GLY A 35 -3.25 -34.49 -5.28
N VAL A 36 -3.65 -33.77 -4.22
CA VAL A 36 -3.47 -34.18 -2.83
C VAL A 36 -4.81 -34.22 -2.09
N SER A 37 -4.84 -34.82 -0.91
CA SER A 37 -6.03 -34.80 -0.05
C SER A 37 -6.19 -33.44 0.63
N LYS A 38 -7.44 -33.08 1.01
CA LYS A 38 -7.69 -31.90 1.87
C LYS A 38 -6.89 -31.98 3.18
N ALA A 39 -6.77 -33.19 3.76
CA ALA A 39 -6.00 -33.44 4.96
C ALA A 39 -4.51 -33.05 4.81
N ALA A 40 -3.94 -33.26 3.62
CA ALA A 40 -2.58 -32.87 3.34
C ALA A 40 -2.41 -31.32 3.35
N ILE A 41 -3.40 -30.58 2.85
CA ILE A 41 -3.37 -29.11 2.95
C ILE A 41 -3.57 -28.66 4.40
N TYR A 42 -4.53 -29.24 5.13
CA TYR A 42 -4.77 -28.91 6.54
C TYR A 42 -3.60 -29.24 7.46
N TYR A 43 -2.75 -30.17 7.07
CA TYR A 43 -1.50 -30.44 7.77
C TYR A 43 -0.53 -29.23 7.74
N HIS A 44 -0.46 -28.53 6.61
CA HIS A 44 0.36 -27.31 6.45
C HIS A 44 -0.36 -26.04 6.94
N TYR A 45 -1.65 -25.92 6.66
CA TYR A 45 -2.45 -24.74 6.92
C TYR A 45 -3.79 -25.09 7.56
N ARG A 46 -3.98 -24.71 8.81
CA ARG A 46 -5.19 -25.05 9.60
C ARG A 46 -6.48 -24.48 9.02
N SER A 47 -6.39 -23.44 8.22
CA SER A 47 -7.54 -22.79 7.58
C SER A 47 -7.09 -22.05 6.31
N LYS A 48 -8.06 -21.63 5.50
CA LYS A 48 -7.82 -20.74 4.36
C LYS A 48 -7.31 -19.38 4.82
N ASP A 49 -7.74 -18.88 5.97
CA ASP A 49 -7.26 -17.64 6.57
C ASP A 49 -5.78 -17.73 6.97
N THR A 50 -5.36 -18.87 7.56
CA THR A 50 -3.93 -19.10 7.86
C THR A 50 -3.07 -19.06 6.60
N LEU A 51 -3.58 -19.60 5.50
CA LEU A 51 -2.92 -19.55 4.20
C LEU A 51 -2.89 -18.13 3.64
N LEU A 52 -3.97 -17.35 3.78
CA LEU A 52 -4.01 -15.94 3.40
C LEU A 52 -2.98 -15.13 4.20
N HIS A 53 -2.91 -15.31 5.51
CA HIS A 53 -1.93 -14.67 6.37
C HIS A 53 -0.48 -15.01 5.94
N ARG A 54 -0.19 -16.28 5.66
CA ARG A 54 1.12 -16.72 5.15
C ARG A 54 1.56 -15.96 3.91
N LEU A 55 0.62 -15.57 3.05
CA LEU A 55 0.88 -14.82 1.82
C LEU A 55 1.05 -13.32 2.09
N ILE A 56 0.21 -12.74 2.94
CA ILE A 56 0.09 -11.28 3.09
C ILE A 56 0.96 -10.72 4.20
N ASP A 57 1.11 -11.43 5.33
CA ASP A 57 1.84 -10.89 6.50
C ASP A 57 3.28 -10.46 6.19
N PRO A 58 4.07 -11.16 5.33
CA PRO A 58 5.41 -10.70 4.99
C PRO A 58 5.45 -9.29 4.37
N LEU A 59 4.45 -8.94 3.54
CA LEU A 59 4.32 -7.58 3.01
C LEU A 59 3.95 -6.58 4.11
N LEU A 60 2.98 -6.92 4.95
CA LEU A 60 2.54 -6.02 6.02
C LEU A 60 3.65 -5.80 7.05
N ASP A 61 4.39 -6.84 7.41
CA ASP A 61 5.55 -6.76 8.31
C ASP A 61 6.66 -5.87 7.71
N ALA A 62 6.93 -6.02 6.42
CA ALA A 62 7.92 -5.20 5.73
C ALA A 62 7.49 -3.73 5.65
N ILE A 63 6.19 -3.45 5.48
CA ILE A 63 5.66 -2.07 5.54
C ILE A 63 5.83 -1.53 6.96
N ASP A 64 5.43 -2.27 8.01
CA ASP A 64 5.55 -1.83 9.40
C ASP A 64 7.03 -1.54 9.76
N ALA A 65 7.96 -2.40 9.34
CA ALA A 65 9.38 -2.18 9.53
C ALA A 65 9.88 -0.92 8.80
N GLY A 66 9.36 -0.65 7.60
CA GLY A 66 9.75 0.51 6.79
C GLY A 66 9.17 1.84 7.27
N ILE A 67 8.01 1.82 7.98
CA ILE A 67 7.34 3.03 8.47
C ILE A 67 7.39 3.18 10.00
N GLY A 68 7.77 2.13 10.74
CA GLY A 68 7.63 2.08 12.20
C GLY A 68 8.81 2.64 12.99
N ASP A 69 10.01 2.56 12.46
CA ASP A 69 11.25 2.91 13.21
C ASP A 69 11.92 4.16 12.62
N HIS A 70 11.25 5.30 12.72
CA HIS A 70 11.87 6.57 12.36
C HIS A 70 12.51 7.22 13.57
N THR A 71 13.70 6.71 13.91
CA THR A 71 14.64 7.47 14.75
C THR A 71 15.03 8.77 14.05
N THR A 72 15.31 9.82 14.81
CA THR A 72 15.76 11.12 14.27
C THR A 72 17.07 10.98 13.47
N PRO A 73 17.19 11.61 12.26
CA PRO A 73 16.20 12.51 11.65
C PRO A 73 15.11 11.75 10.87
N ALA A 74 13.88 12.30 10.88
CA ALA A 74 12.76 11.76 10.10
C ALA A 74 13.12 11.69 8.60
N PRO A 75 12.72 10.64 7.88
CA PRO A 75 13.01 10.49 6.46
C PRO A 75 12.33 11.59 5.64
N THR A 76 12.99 12.02 4.59
CA THR A 76 12.38 12.90 3.61
C THR A 76 11.24 12.16 2.90
N PRO A 77 10.20 12.86 2.36
CA PRO A 77 9.14 12.23 1.59
C PRO A 77 9.66 11.34 0.45
N ARG A 78 10.76 11.73 -0.20
CA ARG A 78 11.41 10.92 -1.25
C ARG A 78 11.96 9.61 -0.68
N GLN A 79 12.66 9.66 0.43
CA GLN A 79 13.22 8.45 1.07
C GLN A 79 12.10 7.50 1.49
N LEU A 80 11.04 8.03 2.13
CA LEU A 80 9.88 7.24 2.55
C LEU A 80 9.18 6.58 1.36
N LEU A 81 8.88 7.33 0.30
CA LEU A 81 8.20 6.81 -0.90
C LEU A 81 9.09 5.81 -1.66
N SER A 82 10.42 6.02 -1.70
CA SER A 82 11.36 5.07 -2.30
C SER A 82 11.42 3.75 -1.52
N ALA A 83 11.50 3.81 -0.19
CA ALA A 83 11.50 2.63 0.67
C ALA A 83 10.18 1.88 0.54
N TYR A 84 9.05 2.58 0.56
CA TYR A 84 7.73 2.01 0.38
C TYR A 84 7.58 1.32 -0.99
N LEU A 85 7.99 1.96 -2.09
CA LEU A 85 8.01 1.34 -3.42
C LEU A 85 8.87 0.07 -3.44
N THR A 86 10.05 0.09 -2.81
CA THR A 86 10.93 -1.09 -2.72
C THR A 86 10.25 -2.25 -2.03
N VAL A 87 9.56 -2.02 -0.92
CA VAL A 87 8.79 -3.05 -0.22
C VAL A 87 7.69 -3.62 -1.13
N LEU A 88 6.91 -2.77 -1.80
CA LEU A 88 5.85 -3.21 -2.69
C LEU A 88 6.39 -4.02 -3.88
N LEU A 89 7.53 -3.63 -4.46
CA LEU A 89 8.16 -4.37 -5.57
C LEU A 89 8.72 -5.72 -5.11
N THR A 90 9.25 -5.82 -3.89
CA THR A 90 9.72 -7.07 -3.30
C THR A 90 8.56 -8.08 -3.14
N HIS A 91 7.37 -7.58 -2.83
CA HIS A 91 6.16 -8.38 -2.61
C HIS A 91 5.12 -8.22 -3.73
N ARG A 92 5.58 -7.87 -4.96
CA ARG A 92 4.71 -7.50 -6.08
C ARG A 92 3.63 -8.54 -6.42
N ASP A 93 3.90 -9.81 -6.12
CA ASP A 93 2.97 -10.91 -6.44
C ASP A 93 1.71 -10.87 -5.56
N VAL A 94 1.81 -10.31 -4.36
CA VAL A 94 0.70 -10.19 -3.39
C VAL A 94 -0.04 -8.85 -3.53
N VAL A 95 0.62 -7.82 -4.04
CA VAL A 95 0.07 -6.45 -4.18
C VAL A 95 -1.26 -6.43 -4.93
N PRO A 96 -1.45 -7.11 -6.09
CA PRO A 96 -2.75 -7.11 -6.77
C PRO A 96 -3.87 -7.71 -5.92
N LEU A 97 -3.61 -8.79 -5.18
CA LEU A 97 -4.60 -9.42 -4.30
C LEU A 97 -5.12 -8.42 -3.25
N ILE A 98 -4.20 -7.71 -2.58
CA ILE A 98 -4.59 -6.69 -1.58
C ILE A 98 -5.29 -5.49 -2.23
N ALA A 99 -4.89 -5.11 -3.43
CA ALA A 99 -5.42 -3.91 -4.09
C ALA A 99 -6.83 -4.10 -4.67
N THR A 100 -7.23 -5.32 -5.04
CA THR A 100 -8.44 -5.57 -5.82
C THR A 100 -9.45 -6.48 -5.14
N ASP A 101 -9.04 -7.34 -4.20
CA ASP A 101 -9.95 -8.25 -3.52
C ASP A 101 -10.62 -7.59 -2.31
N VAL A 102 -11.91 -7.28 -2.46
CA VAL A 102 -12.73 -6.61 -1.42
C VAL A 102 -12.82 -7.45 -0.15
N ALA A 103 -12.82 -8.79 -0.24
CA ALA A 103 -12.87 -9.66 0.93
C ALA A 103 -11.55 -9.60 1.73
N VAL A 104 -10.42 -9.48 1.05
CA VAL A 104 -9.11 -9.29 1.68
C VAL A 104 -9.02 -7.90 2.32
N LEU A 105 -9.45 -6.85 1.62
CA LEU A 105 -9.48 -5.47 2.15
C LEU A 105 -10.36 -5.33 3.40
N ASN A 106 -11.43 -6.10 3.49
CA ASN A 106 -12.34 -6.12 4.64
C ASN A 106 -12.10 -7.29 5.61
N HIS A 107 -11.03 -8.06 5.40
CA HIS A 107 -10.71 -9.17 6.29
C HIS A 107 -10.50 -8.65 7.73
N PRO A 108 -11.06 -9.33 8.76
CA PRO A 108 -11.10 -8.81 10.15
C PRO A 108 -9.74 -8.45 10.75
N SER A 109 -8.67 -9.15 10.38
CA SER A 109 -7.30 -8.90 10.86
C SER A 109 -6.44 -8.09 9.88
N ILE A 110 -6.59 -8.29 8.57
CA ILE A 110 -5.77 -7.65 7.55
C ILE A 110 -6.24 -6.21 7.29
N GLY A 111 -7.54 -6.01 7.11
CA GLY A 111 -8.10 -4.70 6.78
C GLY A 111 -7.78 -3.59 7.78
N PRO A 112 -7.93 -3.80 9.10
CA PRO A 112 -7.54 -2.80 10.10
C PRO A 112 -6.04 -2.46 10.04
N ARG A 113 -5.17 -3.46 9.84
CA ARG A 113 -3.72 -3.26 9.74
C ARG A 113 -3.35 -2.42 8.51
N LEU A 114 -3.92 -2.74 7.34
CA LEU A 114 -3.75 -1.94 6.12
C LEU A 114 -4.20 -0.48 6.31
N ARG A 115 -5.33 -0.26 6.96
CA ARG A 115 -5.82 1.10 7.24
C ARG A 115 -4.88 1.87 8.18
N ALA A 116 -4.37 1.21 9.22
CA ALA A 116 -3.42 1.81 10.15
C ALA A 116 -2.10 2.18 9.45
N GLN A 117 -1.53 1.29 8.64
CA GLN A 117 -0.34 1.55 7.84
C GLN A 117 -0.53 2.72 6.87
N ASN A 118 -1.65 2.75 6.15
CA ASN A 118 -1.98 3.86 5.25
C ASN A 118 -2.13 5.19 6.02
N GLN A 119 -2.75 5.17 7.19
CA GLN A 119 -2.85 6.36 8.03
C GLN A 119 -1.48 6.85 8.51
N GLN A 120 -0.62 5.94 8.93
CA GLN A 120 0.75 6.27 9.36
C GLN A 120 1.59 6.85 8.21
N LEU A 121 1.54 6.23 7.01
CA LEU A 121 2.20 6.77 5.81
C LEU A 121 1.73 8.19 5.49
N ARG A 122 0.43 8.44 5.53
CA ARG A 122 -0.11 9.79 5.33
C ARG A 122 0.44 10.78 6.35
N THR A 123 0.44 10.41 7.62
CA THR A 123 0.94 11.26 8.70
C THR A 123 2.43 11.57 8.53
N LEU A 124 3.23 10.59 8.13
CA LEU A 124 4.66 10.80 7.84
C LEU A 124 4.90 11.73 6.64
N LEU A 125 4.02 11.68 5.62
CA LEU A 125 4.13 12.53 4.44
C LEU A 125 3.64 13.97 4.66
N THR A 126 2.74 14.22 5.61
CA THR A 126 2.05 15.51 5.74
C THR A 126 2.14 16.16 7.12
N GLY A 127 2.56 15.41 8.13
CA GLY A 127 2.45 15.79 9.54
C GLY A 127 1.05 15.49 10.13
N PRO A 128 0.94 15.52 11.49
CA PRO A 128 -0.28 15.14 12.19
C PRO A 128 -1.45 16.10 11.95
N ASP A 129 -1.18 17.41 11.87
CA ASP A 129 -2.17 18.48 11.74
C ASP A 129 -2.40 18.93 10.29
N ALA A 130 -2.29 17.98 9.35
CA ALA A 130 -2.37 18.29 7.94
C ALA A 130 -3.74 18.82 7.50
N SER A 131 -3.73 19.88 6.68
CA SER A 131 -4.93 20.39 6.03
C SER A 131 -5.54 19.34 5.08
N VAL A 132 -6.83 19.49 4.74
CA VAL A 132 -7.49 18.61 3.75
C VAL A 132 -6.71 18.58 2.43
N ALA A 133 -6.22 19.74 1.97
CA ALA A 133 -5.42 19.82 0.74
C ALA A 133 -4.10 19.04 0.83
N ALA A 134 -3.42 19.04 2.00
CA ALA A 134 -2.22 18.24 2.20
C ALA A 134 -2.54 16.75 2.20
N ARG A 135 -3.63 16.33 2.85
CA ARG A 135 -4.08 14.93 2.85
C ARG A 135 -4.43 14.44 1.44
N LEU A 136 -5.13 15.23 0.64
CA LEU A 136 -5.44 14.90 -0.75
C LEU A 136 -4.16 14.72 -1.60
N ARG A 137 -3.14 15.55 -1.37
CA ARG A 137 -1.85 15.40 -2.04
C ARG A 137 -1.12 14.12 -1.62
N ALA A 138 -1.19 13.74 -0.34
CA ALA A 138 -0.63 12.47 0.12
C ALA A 138 -1.35 11.26 -0.51
N GLU A 139 -2.68 11.29 -0.62
CA GLU A 139 -3.43 10.25 -1.34
C GLU A 139 -3.01 10.16 -2.81
N ALA A 140 -2.83 11.30 -3.49
CA ALA A 140 -2.35 11.33 -4.88
C ALA A 140 -0.92 10.77 -5.00
N ALA A 141 -0.04 11.08 -4.04
CA ALA A 141 1.33 10.56 -4.00
C ALA A 141 1.35 9.03 -3.79
N LEU A 142 0.57 8.52 -2.84
CA LEU A 142 0.44 7.08 -2.61
C LEU A 142 -0.21 6.38 -3.81
N GLY A 143 -1.23 6.99 -4.42
CA GLY A 143 -1.85 6.49 -5.64
C GLY A 143 -0.87 6.42 -6.81
N ALA A 144 0.04 7.38 -6.97
CA ALA A 144 1.09 7.34 -7.97
C ALA A 144 2.05 6.15 -7.79
N ILE A 145 2.27 5.68 -6.56
CA ILE A 145 3.05 4.47 -6.28
C ILE A 145 2.25 3.20 -6.55
N TRP A 146 1.01 3.11 -6.03
CA TRP A 146 0.20 1.89 -6.10
C TRP A 146 -0.35 1.58 -7.48
N ARG A 147 -0.88 2.57 -8.19
CA ARG A 147 -1.62 2.36 -9.43
C ARG A 147 -0.79 1.69 -10.53
N PRO A 148 0.50 2.03 -10.74
CA PRO A 148 1.35 1.36 -11.71
C PRO A 148 1.62 -0.12 -11.41
N LEU A 149 1.62 -0.53 -10.13
CA LEU A 149 1.84 -1.93 -9.72
C LEU A 149 0.71 -2.88 -10.10
N ILE A 150 -0.49 -2.34 -10.32
CA ILE A 150 -1.70 -3.07 -10.70
C ILE A 150 -2.23 -2.66 -12.07
N ALA A 151 -1.36 -2.06 -12.90
CA ALA A 151 -1.74 -1.61 -14.24
C ALA A 151 -1.96 -2.78 -15.19
N GLU A 152 -2.93 -2.65 -16.08
CA GLU A 152 -3.20 -3.56 -17.18
C GLU A 152 -3.09 -2.79 -18.50
N PRO A 153 -2.20 -3.19 -19.41
CA PRO A 153 -1.17 -4.23 -19.26
C PRO A 153 -0.11 -3.88 -18.21
N PRO A 154 0.60 -4.87 -17.67
CA PRO A 154 1.63 -4.64 -16.65
C PRO A 154 2.74 -3.71 -17.14
N LEU A 155 3.17 -2.78 -16.28
CA LEU A 155 4.30 -1.90 -16.54
C LEU A 155 5.61 -2.56 -16.11
N ASP A 156 6.66 -2.34 -16.90
CA ASP A 156 8.00 -2.77 -16.51
C ASP A 156 8.57 -1.88 -15.40
N LEU A 157 8.55 -2.39 -14.19
CA LEU A 157 9.10 -1.74 -13.00
C LEU A 157 10.41 -2.40 -12.53
N THR A 158 11.05 -3.21 -13.37
CA THR A 158 12.37 -3.80 -13.07
C THR A 158 13.48 -2.78 -13.30
N ASP A 159 13.29 -1.82 -14.22
CA ASP A 159 14.23 -0.74 -14.47
C ASP A 159 14.18 0.32 -13.35
N ARG A 160 15.34 0.64 -12.80
CA ARG A 160 15.50 1.69 -11.79
C ARG A 160 15.07 3.08 -12.30
N ALA A 161 15.23 3.37 -13.59
CA ALA A 161 14.80 4.64 -14.16
C ALA A 161 13.26 4.77 -14.09
N HIS A 162 12.52 3.70 -14.32
CA HIS A 162 11.06 3.67 -14.15
C HIS A 162 10.66 3.85 -12.69
N GLN A 163 11.37 3.19 -11.76
CA GLN A 163 11.14 3.36 -10.32
C GLN A 163 11.39 4.80 -9.86
N HIS A 164 12.48 5.43 -10.33
CA HIS A 164 12.76 6.84 -10.06
C HIS A 164 11.65 7.75 -10.60
N THR A 165 11.16 7.48 -11.81
CA THR A 165 10.06 8.23 -12.41
C THR A 165 8.79 8.17 -11.56
N LEU A 166 8.45 7.00 -11.01
CA LEU A 166 7.30 6.87 -10.10
C LEU A 166 7.49 7.67 -8.81
N VAL A 167 8.67 7.57 -8.19
CA VAL A 167 8.97 8.32 -6.98
C VAL A 167 8.96 9.83 -7.24
N ASP A 168 9.48 10.28 -8.39
CA ASP A 168 9.45 11.68 -8.78
C ASP A 168 8.02 12.21 -8.96
N ALA A 169 7.16 11.42 -9.61
CA ALA A 169 5.74 11.74 -9.77
C ALA A 169 5.02 11.83 -8.40
N ALA A 170 5.27 10.87 -7.52
CA ALA A 170 4.70 10.85 -6.18
C ALA A 170 5.17 12.05 -5.33
N VAL A 171 6.45 12.38 -5.37
CA VAL A 171 7.01 13.57 -4.68
C VAL A 171 6.45 14.87 -5.28
N ALA A 172 6.26 14.93 -6.60
CA ALA A 172 5.66 16.08 -7.26
C ALA A 172 4.21 16.31 -6.81
N ALA A 173 3.44 15.24 -6.61
CA ALA A 173 2.06 15.31 -6.11
C ALA A 173 1.96 15.94 -4.71
N LEU A 174 2.99 15.83 -3.87
CA LEU A 174 3.00 16.44 -2.53
C LEU A 174 3.18 17.97 -2.55
N ARG A 175 3.64 18.56 -3.67
CA ARG A 175 3.91 20.00 -3.76
C ARG A 175 2.61 20.80 -3.77
N PRO A 176 2.52 21.93 -3.04
CA PRO A 176 1.39 22.83 -3.14
C PRO A 176 1.28 23.36 -4.59
N SER A 177 0.06 23.32 -5.15
CA SER A 177 -0.17 23.96 -6.45
C SER A 177 0.06 25.48 -6.33
N ARG A 178 0.70 26.07 -7.35
CA ARG A 178 0.91 27.54 -7.40
C ARG A 178 -0.41 28.32 -7.44
N SER A 179 -1.52 27.65 -7.72
CA SER A 179 -2.86 28.23 -7.84
C SER A 179 -3.77 27.93 -6.65
N SER A 180 -3.23 27.55 -5.48
CA SER A 180 -4.07 27.23 -4.31
C SER A 180 -4.81 28.49 -3.84
N PRO A 181 -6.15 28.48 -3.78
CA PRO A 181 -6.96 29.65 -3.32
C PRO A 181 -6.64 30.09 -1.89
N ASP A 182 -6.05 29.22 -1.08
CA ASP A 182 -5.65 29.51 0.31
C ASP A 182 -4.68 30.70 0.43
N ARG A 183 -3.77 30.91 -0.55
CA ARG A 183 -2.88 32.08 -0.52
C ARG A 183 -3.63 33.40 -0.77
N ARG A 184 -4.70 33.36 -1.57
CA ARG A 184 -5.50 34.57 -1.86
C ARG A 184 -6.36 34.95 -0.68
N LEU A 185 -6.93 33.95 0.04
CA LEU A 185 -7.76 34.17 1.23
C LEU A 185 -6.93 34.69 2.41
N VAL A 186 -5.74 34.15 2.63
CA VAL A 186 -4.83 34.61 3.69
C VAL A 186 -4.31 36.03 3.40
N ALA A 187 -3.93 36.32 2.14
CA ALA A 187 -3.51 37.66 1.73
C ALA A 187 -4.65 38.69 1.83
N ALA A 188 -5.89 38.32 1.44
CA ALA A 188 -7.06 39.18 1.57
C ALA A 188 -7.43 39.44 3.04
N ALA A 189 -7.33 38.41 3.90
CA ALA A 189 -7.59 38.58 5.34
C ALA A 189 -6.53 39.43 6.05
N GLN A 190 -5.27 39.39 5.59
CA GLN A 190 -4.21 40.27 6.10
C GLN A 190 -4.37 41.71 5.64
N SER A 191 -4.79 41.94 4.40
CA SER A 191 -5.03 43.29 3.86
C SER A 191 -6.25 43.97 4.51
N ALA A 192 -7.23 43.20 4.97
CA ALA A 192 -8.43 43.72 5.65
C ALA A 192 -8.19 44.11 7.12
N ARG A 193 -7.03 43.77 7.70
CA ARG A 193 -6.68 44.06 9.10
C ARG A 193 -5.82 45.29 9.29
N THR A 194 -5.55 46.08 8.27
CA THR A 194 -4.84 47.35 8.42
C THR A 194 -5.86 48.43 8.78
N PRO A 195 -5.96 48.93 10.03
CA PRO A 195 -6.87 50.03 10.36
C PRO A 195 -6.34 51.31 9.71
N SER A 196 -7.16 51.89 8.85
CA SER A 196 -6.94 53.25 8.34
C SER A 196 -6.94 54.22 9.50
N GLY A 197 -5.74 54.56 10.00
CA GLY A 197 -5.57 55.70 10.89
C GLY A 197 -5.75 56.97 10.08
N ARG A 198 -6.88 57.61 10.25
CA ARG A 198 -7.07 59.03 9.93
C ARG A 198 -7.29 59.79 11.19
N ARG A 199 -6.47 60.80 11.36
CA ARG A 199 -6.65 61.95 12.25
C ARG A 199 -7.90 62.75 11.88
#